data_3e40c18d6261a475f6d2e717cac3a6ea
#
_entry.id   3e40c18d6261a475f6d2e717cac3a6ea
#
_cell.length_a   1.000
_cell.length_b   1.000
_cell.length_c   1.000
_cell.angle_alpha   90.00
_cell.angle_beta   90.00
_cell.angle_gamma   90.00
#
_symmetry.space_group_name_H-M   'P 1'
#
loop_
_entity.id
_entity.type
_entity.pdbx_description
1 polymer ?
#
loop_
_entity_poly.entity_id
_entity_poly.type
_entity_poly.pdbx_seq_one_letter_code
_entity_poly.pdbx_strand_id
1 'polypeptide(L)'
;MDFFMCEKLNGQKNLKINFQIIIKMGINNLNNLHLTEQQVTALQQAITNLETALKPININLSPEDRTKYGRVNEQNKLFINKVHDFAQTQPDLKSPDVDWEEFAKDYKSRNLYESAINRLESLVIKMKNSKILHDYDNYQDALNDYAYTSYKAGSKIVGYEDKLKELKQFFAKNRKSPPPKEDKQA
;
A
#
# COMPACT_ATOMS: atom_id res chain seq x y z
N MET A 1 -6.63 45.27 -28.60
CA MET A 1 -7.57 45.28 -27.43
C MET A 1 -8.20 43.93 -27.20
N ASP A 2 -7.50 42.81 -27.58
CA ASP A 2 -8.11 41.46 -27.56
C ASP A 2 -7.32 40.35 -26.88
N PHE A 3 -6.18 40.71 -26.25
CA PHE A 3 -5.35 39.67 -25.59
C PHE A 3 -5.79 39.36 -24.15
N PHE A 4 -6.43 40.30 -23.45
CA PHE A 4 -6.90 40.15 -22.08
C PHE A 4 -8.24 39.41 -21.95
N MET A 5 -9.02 39.30 -23.01
CA MET A 5 -10.30 38.58 -23.01
C MET A 5 -10.13 37.05 -23.14
N CYS A 6 -9.04 36.61 -23.76
CA CYS A 6 -8.82 35.17 -24.01
C CYS A 6 -8.39 34.41 -22.75
N GLU A 7 -7.65 35.04 -21.83
CA GLU A 7 -7.24 34.37 -20.55
C GLU A 7 -8.40 34.19 -19.56
N LYS A 8 -9.35 35.13 -19.53
CA LYS A 8 -10.55 34.99 -18.68
C LYS A 8 -11.49 33.88 -19.16
N LEU A 9 -11.57 33.64 -20.46
CA LEU A 9 -12.41 32.58 -21.04
C LEU A 9 -11.82 31.19 -20.82
N ASN A 10 -10.47 31.06 -20.83
CA ASN A 10 -9.81 29.78 -20.53
C ASN A 10 -9.91 29.39 -19.05
N GLY A 11 -9.82 30.34 -18.14
CA GLY A 11 -10.02 30.11 -16.70
C GLY A 11 -11.43 29.66 -16.37
N GLN A 12 -12.43 30.27 -17.00
CA GLN A 12 -13.83 29.89 -16.80
C GLN A 12 -14.19 28.55 -17.47
N LYS A 13 -13.59 28.21 -18.62
CA LYS A 13 -13.80 26.90 -19.27
C LYS A 13 -13.21 25.76 -18.44
N ASN A 14 -12.01 25.93 -17.88
CA ASN A 14 -11.41 24.92 -17.01
C ASN A 14 -12.17 24.75 -15.70
N LEU A 15 -12.72 25.81 -15.13
CA LEU A 15 -13.55 25.74 -13.93
C LEU A 15 -14.89 25.05 -14.21
N LYS A 16 -15.51 25.35 -15.36
CA LYS A 16 -16.77 24.70 -15.77
C LYS A 16 -16.59 23.21 -16.10
N ILE A 17 -15.47 22.85 -16.73
CA ILE A 17 -15.17 21.43 -17.05
C ILE A 17 -14.95 20.63 -15.77
N ASN A 18 -14.20 21.16 -14.81
CA ASN A 18 -14.01 20.50 -13.50
C ASN A 18 -15.33 20.41 -12.71
N PHE A 19 -16.19 21.44 -12.78
CA PHE A 19 -17.48 21.42 -12.09
C PHE A 19 -18.48 20.44 -12.73
N GLN A 20 -18.46 20.30 -14.06
CA GLN A 20 -19.30 19.30 -14.75
C GLN A 20 -18.84 17.87 -14.53
N ILE A 21 -17.54 17.64 -14.36
CA ILE A 21 -17.00 16.32 -14.01
C ILE A 21 -17.43 15.94 -12.59
N ILE A 22 -17.42 16.86 -11.65
CA ILE A 22 -17.85 16.63 -10.25
C ILE A 22 -19.37 16.30 -10.17
N ILE A 23 -20.20 16.99 -10.96
CA ILE A 23 -21.68 16.77 -10.95
C ILE A 23 -22.06 15.41 -11.57
N LYS A 24 -21.21 14.82 -12.40
CA LYS A 24 -21.49 13.55 -13.09
C LYS A 24 -21.05 12.30 -12.31
N MET A 25 -20.33 12.48 -11.20
CA MET A 25 -19.94 11.38 -10.30
C MET A 25 -21.09 11.11 -9.34
N GLY A 26 -21.96 10.18 -9.71
CA GLY A 26 -22.94 9.64 -8.76
C GLY A 26 -22.22 9.13 -7.51
N ILE A 27 -22.80 9.39 -6.33
CA ILE A 27 -22.32 8.86 -5.07
C ILE A 27 -22.52 7.34 -5.10
N ASN A 28 -21.58 6.62 -5.71
CA ASN A 28 -21.55 5.17 -5.68
C ASN A 28 -20.50 4.75 -4.65
N ASN A 29 -20.96 4.38 -3.46
CA ASN A 29 -20.12 3.73 -2.49
C ASN A 29 -19.77 2.32 -3.01
N LEU A 30 -18.48 2.09 -3.25
CA LEU A 30 -17.97 0.84 -3.83
C LEU A 30 -17.79 -0.26 -2.79
N ASN A 31 -17.62 0.13 -1.52
CA ASN A 31 -17.41 -0.83 -0.44
C ASN A 31 -18.17 -0.45 0.84
N ASN A 32 -19.32 -1.09 1.04
CA ASN A 32 -20.14 -0.95 2.26
C ASN A 32 -19.78 -1.97 3.34
N LEU A 33 -18.73 -2.78 3.15
CA LEU A 33 -18.36 -3.80 4.10
C LEU A 33 -17.40 -3.24 5.15
N HIS A 34 -17.90 -3.10 6.37
CA HIS A 34 -17.13 -2.66 7.53
C HIS A 34 -17.00 -3.80 8.55
N LEU A 35 -15.85 -3.89 9.19
CA LEU A 35 -15.66 -4.83 10.31
C LEU A 35 -16.45 -4.33 11.53
N THR A 36 -17.09 -5.26 12.23
CA THR A 36 -17.67 -4.98 13.55
C THR A 36 -16.56 -4.70 14.57
N GLU A 37 -16.90 -4.04 15.69
CA GLU A 37 -15.92 -3.78 16.76
C GLU A 37 -15.28 -5.07 17.31
N GLN A 38 -16.05 -6.15 17.39
CA GLN A 38 -15.51 -7.45 17.78
C GLN A 38 -14.48 -7.98 16.77
N GLN A 39 -14.75 -7.83 15.47
CA GLN A 39 -13.81 -8.24 14.42
C GLN A 39 -12.56 -7.36 14.40
N VAL A 40 -12.70 -6.05 14.65
CA VAL A 40 -11.54 -5.13 14.77
C VAL A 40 -10.66 -5.55 15.95
N THR A 41 -11.26 -5.79 17.11
CA THR A 41 -10.54 -6.25 18.31
C THR A 41 -9.85 -7.60 18.05
N ALA A 42 -10.55 -8.55 17.43
CA ALA A 42 -10.00 -9.85 17.08
C ALA A 42 -8.81 -9.74 16.11
N LEU A 43 -8.89 -8.85 15.11
CA LEU A 43 -7.80 -8.58 14.16
C LEU A 43 -6.57 -8.02 14.88
N GLN A 44 -6.76 -7.01 15.74
CA GLN A 44 -5.67 -6.40 16.51
C GLN A 44 -5.00 -7.43 17.43
N GLN A 45 -5.79 -8.26 18.11
CA GLN A 45 -5.28 -9.31 18.97
C GLN A 45 -4.52 -10.38 18.19
N ALA A 46 -5.00 -10.77 17.01
CA ALA A 46 -4.31 -11.73 16.14
C ALA A 46 -2.95 -11.21 15.67
N ILE A 47 -2.85 -9.92 15.34
CA ILE A 47 -1.57 -9.27 14.98
C ILE A 47 -0.61 -9.29 16.17
N THR A 48 -1.06 -8.89 17.36
CA THR A 48 -0.25 -8.89 18.58
C THR A 48 0.23 -10.32 18.95
N ASN A 49 -0.62 -11.31 18.79
CA ASN A 49 -0.27 -12.71 19.01
C ASN A 49 0.79 -13.19 18.02
N LEU A 50 0.67 -12.78 16.75
CA LEU A 50 1.66 -13.10 15.72
C LEU A 50 3.01 -12.44 16.01
N GLU A 51 3.02 -11.15 16.37
CA GLU A 51 4.23 -10.42 16.77
C GLU A 51 4.91 -11.11 17.96
N THR A 52 4.13 -11.55 18.95
CA THR A 52 4.63 -12.25 20.13
C THR A 52 5.22 -13.62 19.75
N ALA A 53 4.56 -14.37 18.89
CA ALA A 53 5.04 -15.67 18.43
C ALA A 53 6.34 -15.58 17.62
N LEU A 54 6.52 -14.49 16.88
CA LEU A 54 7.71 -14.25 16.05
C LEU A 54 8.83 -13.50 16.78
N LYS A 55 8.62 -13.05 18.01
CA LYS A 55 9.61 -12.32 18.82
C LYS A 55 10.98 -13.03 18.94
N PRO A 56 11.08 -14.39 19.04
CA PRO A 56 12.36 -15.08 19.05
C PRO A 56 13.14 -14.98 17.74
N ILE A 57 12.48 -14.65 16.63
CA ILE A 57 13.09 -14.54 15.30
C ILE A 57 13.60 -13.13 15.12
N ASN A 58 14.86 -12.89 15.53
CA ASN A 58 15.51 -11.59 15.39
C ASN A 58 16.64 -11.67 14.34
N ILE A 59 16.30 -12.10 13.11
CA ILE A 59 17.25 -12.20 12.01
C ILE A 59 17.03 -11.04 11.06
N ASN A 60 18.05 -10.19 10.88
CA ASN A 60 18.07 -9.10 9.93
C ASN A 60 19.23 -9.28 8.95
N LEU A 61 18.93 -9.64 7.72
CA LEU A 61 19.93 -9.82 6.66
C LEU A 61 20.21 -8.50 5.95
N SER A 62 21.49 -8.20 5.72
CA SER A 62 21.91 -7.11 4.83
C SER A 62 21.44 -7.38 3.38
N PRO A 63 21.39 -6.38 2.49
CA PRO A 63 21.08 -6.60 1.08
C PRO A 63 22.05 -7.59 0.43
N GLU A 64 23.34 -7.54 0.79
CA GLU A 64 24.39 -8.44 0.32
C GLU A 64 24.15 -9.87 0.77
N ASP A 65 23.79 -10.08 2.04
CA ASP A 65 23.47 -11.38 2.61
C ASP A 65 22.22 -11.97 1.97
N ARG A 66 21.19 -11.17 1.75
CA ARG A 66 19.99 -11.62 1.00
C ARG A 66 20.35 -12.10 -0.40
N THR A 67 21.23 -11.39 -1.10
CA THR A 67 21.68 -11.79 -2.42
C THR A 67 22.54 -13.05 -2.36
N LYS A 68 23.39 -13.19 -1.34
CA LYS A 68 24.28 -14.33 -1.17
C LYS A 68 23.53 -15.62 -0.80
N TYR A 69 22.68 -15.53 0.23
CA TYR A 69 21.96 -16.71 0.78
C TYR A 69 20.62 -16.97 0.09
N GLY A 70 20.00 -15.96 -0.54
CA GLY A 70 18.74 -16.08 -1.26
C GLY A 70 18.81 -16.76 -2.63
N ARG A 71 19.93 -17.42 -2.96
CA ARG A 71 20.15 -18.09 -4.27
C ARG A 71 19.45 -19.43 -4.42
N VAL A 72 18.72 -19.86 -3.39
CA VAL A 72 17.96 -21.11 -3.43
C VAL A 72 16.70 -20.91 -4.27
N ASN A 73 16.78 -21.19 -5.56
CA ASN A 73 15.66 -21.11 -6.49
C ASN A 73 14.71 -22.31 -6.38
N GLU A 74 13.61 -22.29 -7.14
CA GLU A 74 12.59 -23.35 -7.08
C GLU A 74 13.16 -24.74 -7.40
N GLN A 75 14.10 -24.85 -8.35
CA GLN A 75 14.74 -26.14 -8.66
C GLN A 75 15.58 -26.63 -7.49
N ASN A 76 16.28 -25.74 -6.79
CA ASN A 76 17.02 -26.11 -5.58
C ASN A 76 16.07 -26.54 -4.45
N LYS A 77 14.91 -25.94 -4.34
CA LYS A 77 13.87 -26.38 -3.38
C LYS A 77 13.37 -27.78 -3.70
N LEU A 78 13.14 -28.10 -4.98
CA LEU A 78 12.78 -29.48 -5.41
C LEU A 78 13.89 -30.48 -5.08
N PHE A 79 15.14 -30.11 -5.27
CA PHE A 79 16.28 -30.93 -4.88
C PHE A 79 16.30 -31.21 -3.37
N ILE A 80 16.12 -30.17 -2.54
CA ILE A 80 16.02 -30.31 -1.08
C ILE A 80 14.88 -31.27 -0.70
N ASN A 81 13.71 -31.10 -1.31
CA ASN A 81 12.56 -31.98 -1.05
C ASN A 81 12.91 -33.44 -1.39
N LYS A 82 13.58 -33.67 -2.51
CA LYS A 82 13.98 -35.01 -2.93
C LYS A 82 15.00 -35.66 -1.99
N VAL A 83 15.97 -34.86 -1.51
CA VAL A 83 16.95 -35.31 -0.51
C VAL A 83 16.25 -35.67 0.80
N HIS A 84 15.30 -34.84 1.24
CA HIS A 84 14.49 -35.11 2.42
C HIS A 84 13.71 -36.43 2.27
N ASP A 85 13.06 -36.67 1.13
CA ASP A 85 12.30 -37.87 0.86
C ASP A 85 13.20 -39.12 0.92
N PHE A 86 14.39 -39.07 0.32
CA PHE A 86 15.35 -40.19 0.42
C PHE A 86 15.81 -40.42 1.86
N ALA A 87 16.08 -39.36 2.60
CA ALA A 87 16.47 -39.47 4.00
C ALA A 87 15.40 -40.11 4.88
N GLN A 88 14.12 -39.99 4.51
CA GLN A 88 13.01 -40.65 5.22
C GLN A 88 12.76 -42.07 4.74
N THR A 89 12.83 -42.31 3.44
CA THR A 89 12.45 -43.60 2.84
C THR A 89 13.59 -44.62 2.79
N GLN A 90 14.85 -44.14 2.74
CA GLN A 90 16.06 -44.95 2.60
C GLN A 90 17.16 -44.46 3.57
N PRO A 91 16.97 -44.61 4.88
CA PRO A 91 17.88 -44.06 5.89
C PRO A 91 19.30 -44.60 5.80
N ASP A 92 19.48 -45.80 5.27
CA ASP A 92 20.80 -46.42 5.09
C ASP A 92 21.66 -45.73 4.02
N LEU A 93 21.06 -44.89 3.17
CA LEU A 93 21.75 -44.12 2.14
C LEU A 93 22.12 -42.68 2.60
N LYS A 94 21.93 -42.37 3.86
CA LYS A 94 22.31 -41.08 4.42
C LYS A 94 23.81 -40.88 4.44
N SER A 95 24.27 -39.69 3.98
CA SER A 95 25.68 -39.31 4.15
C SER A 95 26.00 -39.13 5.65
N PRO A 96 27.11 -39.65 6.13
CA PRO A 96 27.58 -39.42 7.51
C PRO A 96 28.07 -37.98 7.74
N ASP A 97 28.32 -37.19 6.69
CA ASP A 97 28.83 -35.83 6.76
C ASP A 97 27.73 -34.76 6.94
N VAL A 98 26.45 -35.19 6.99
CA VAL A 98 25.30 -34.31 7.13
C VAL A 98 24.70 -34.44 8.50
N ASP A 99 24.49 -33.32 9.20
CA ASP A 99 23.66 -33.29 10.40
C ASP A 99 22.18 -33.41 10.00
N TRP A 100 21.68 -34.64 9.99
CA TRP A 100 20.31 -34.94 9.59
C TRP A 100 19.25 -34.48 10.59
N GLU A 101 19.63 -34.27 11.84
CA GLU A 101 18.72 -33.70 12.84
C GLU A 101 18.48 -32.21 12.56
N GLU A 102 19.54 -31.46 12.33
CA GLU A 102 19.44 -30.07 11.98
C GLU A 102 18.80 -29.83 10.60
N PHE A 103 19.16 -30.67 9.60
CA PHE A 103 18.51 -30.65 8.29
C PHE A 103 16.99 -30.83 8.39
N ALA A 104 16.51 -31.75 9.25
CA ALA A 104 15.08 -31.95 9.44
C ALA A 104 14.39 -30.76 10.13
N LYS A 105 15.05 -30.10 11.08
CA LYS A 105 14.56 -28.88 11.74
C LYS A 105 14.48 -27.72 10.75
N ASP A 106 15.52 -27.51 9.96
CA ASP A 106 15.55 -26.48 8.91
C ASP A 106 14.46 -26.71 7.87
N TYR A 107 14.30 -27.94 7.41
CA TYR A 107 13.25 -28.33 6.46
C TYR A 107 11.85 -28.02 6.98
N LYS A 108 11.58 -28.37 8.25
CA LYS A 108 10.30 -28.09 8.92
C LYS A 108 10.07 -26.57 9.06
N SER A 109 11.07 -25.84 9.51
CA SER A 109 11.01 -24.39 9.71
C SER A 109 10.77 -23.66 8.39
N ARG A 110 11.50 -24.03 7.33
CA ARG A 110 11.32 -23.47 5.99
C ARG A 110 9.88 -23.64 5.50
N ASN A 111 9.32 -24.84 5.59
CA ASN A 111 7.97 -25.11 5.13
C ASN A 111 6.90 -24.37 5.95
N LEU A 112 7.12 -24.25 7.27
CA LEU A 112 6.26 -23.44 8.14
C LEU A 112 6.26 -21.98 7.71
N TYR A 113 7.46 -21.39 7.50
CA TYR A 113 7.55 -19.99 7.10
C TYR A 113 6.96 -19.74 5.71
N GLU A 114 7.24 -20.61 4.75
CA GLU A 114 6.67 -20.48 3.40
C GLU A 114 5.14 -20.52 3.43
N SER A 115 4.55 -21.46 4.16
CA SER A 115 3.10 -21.53 4.33
C SER A 115 2.52 -20.31 5.06
N ALA A 116 3.17 -19.86 6.13
CA ALA A 116 2.73 -18.69 6.89
C ALA A 116 2.83 -17.40 6.05
N ILE A 117 3.92 -17.19 5.33
CA ILE A 117 4.13 -16.04 4.44
C ILE A 117 3.03 -15.97 3.39
N ASN A 118 2.77 -17.06 2.66
CA ASN A 118 1.73 -17.12 1.63
C ASN A 118 0.34 -16.76 2.17
N ARG A 119 0.02 -17.26 3.37
CA ARG A 119 -1.26 -16.92 4.04
C ARG A 119 -1.33 -15.46 4.44
N LEU A 120 -0.25 -14.90 5.01
CA LEU A 120 -0.18 -13.51 5.41
C LEU A 120 -0.24 -12.57 4.20
N GLU A 121 0.48 -12.88 3.12
CA GLU A 121 0.43 -12.10 1.87
C GLU A 121 -0.98 -12.07 1.29
N SER A 122 -1.69 -13.20 1.29
CA SER A 122 -3.09 -13.25 0.87
C SER A 122 -3.98 -12.35 1.71
N LEU A 123 -3.80 -12.33 3.05
CA LEU A 123 -4.54 -11.44 3.94
C LEU A 123 -4.19 -9.97 3.71
N VAL A 124 -2.90 -9.66 3.51
CA VAL A 124 -2.43 -8.30 3.20
C VAL A 124 -3.06 -7.79 1.89
N ILE A 125 -3.13 -8.62 0.85
CA ILE A 125 -3.78 -8.25 -0.41
C ILE A 125 -5.26 -7.93 -0.20
N LYS A 126 -6.00 -8.75 0.56
CA LYS A 126 -7.42 -8.50 0.88
C LYS A 126 -7.61 -7.17 1.60
N MET A 127 -6.80 -6.89 2.61
CA MET A 127 -6.85 -5.61 3.34
C MET A 127 -6.51 -4.42 2.45
N LYS A 128 -5.47 -4.54 1.59
CA LYS A 128 -5.10 -3.48 0.64
C LYS A 128 -6.24 -3.19 -0.33
N ASN A 129 -6.88 -4.21 -0.88
CA ASN A 129 -8.00 -4.03 -1.82
C ASN A 129 -9.19 -3.33 -1.16
N SER A 130 -9.57 -3.75 0.06
CA SER A 130 -10.62 -3.09 0.82
C SER A 130 -10.28 -1.64 1.14
N LYS A 131 -9.04 -1.38 1.58
CA LYS A 131 -8.55 -0.03 1.86
C LYS A 131 -8.62 0.88 0.63
N ILE A 132 -8.20 0.38 -0.56
CA ILE A 132 -8.26 1.14 -1.80
C ILE A 132 -9.69 1.61 -2.11
N LEU A 133 -10.69 0.75 -1.93
CA LEU A 133 -12.08 1.11 -2.17
C LEU A 133 -12.59 2.15 -1.16
N HIS A 134 -12.28 1.97 0.13
CA HIS A 134 -12.62 2.97 1.14
C HIS A 134 -11.92 4.32 0.93
N ASP A 135 -10.62 4.31 0.53
CA ASP A 135 -9.89 5.53 0.21
C ASP A 135 -10.56 6.26 -0.97
N TYR A 136 -10.98 5.51 -2.00
CA TYR A 136 -11.67 6.09 -3.16
C TYR A 136 -13.02 6.69 -2.76
N ASP A 137 -13.86 5.96 -2.04
CA ASP A 137 -15.18 6.43 -1.59
C ASP A 137 -15.05 7.70 -0.75
N ASN A 138 -14.15 7.69 0.25
CA ASN A 138 -13.84 8.86 1.08
C ASN A 138 -13.35 10.05 0.24
N TYR A 139 -12.53 9.80 -0.79
CA TYR A 139 -12.04 10.87 -1.66
C TYR A 139 -13.18 11.47 -2.50
N GLN A 140 -14.10 10.67 -3.01
CA GLN A 140 -15.27 11.18 -3.72
C GLN A 140 -16.17 12.04 -2.82
N ASP A 141 -16.43 11.58 -1.60
CA ASP A 141 -17.20 12.35 -0.62
C ASP A 141 -16.50 13.66 -0.22
N ALA A 142 -15.18 13.63 -0.06
CA ALA A 142 -14.40 14.83 0.21
C ALA A 142 -14.46 15.84 -0.96
N LEU A 143 -14.46 15.37 -2.21
CA LEU A 143 -14.65 16.22 -3.39
C LEU A 143 -16.06 16.84 -3.43
N ASN A 144 -17.09 16.09 -3.05
CA ASN A 144 -18.45 16.57 -2.96
C ASN A 144 -18.58 17.66 -1.87
N ASP A 145 -18.00 17.41 -0.69
CA ASP A 145 -17.96 18.41 0.39
C ASP A 145 -17.17 19.67 -0.01
N TYR A 146 -16.05 19.52 -0.73
CA TYR A 146 -15.30 20.65 -1.27
C TYR A 146 -16.13 21.48 -2.24
N ALA A 147 -16.86 20.85 -3.15
CA ALA A 147 -17.72 21.52 -4.11
C ALA A 147 -18.85 22.29 -3.38
N TYR A 148 -19.48 21.67 -2.38
CA TYR A 148 -20.48 22.32 -1.55
C TYR A 148 -19.91 23.50 -0.76
N THR A 149 -18.73 23.32 -0.16
CA THR A 149 -18.00 24.37 0.56
C THR A 149 -17.71 25.56 -0.35
N SER A 150 -17.27 25.31 -1.59
CA SER A 150 -17.00 26.36 -2.58
C SER A 150 -18.25 27.14 -2.96
N TYR A 151 -19.39 26.45 -3.13
CA TYR A 151 -20.69 27.08 -3.39
C TYR A 151 -21.13 27.97 -2.23
N LYS A 152 -21.07 27.47 -0.99
CA LYS A 152 -21.47 28.21 0.23
C LYS A 152 -20.57 29.40 0.51
N ALA A 153 -19.26 29.29 0.30
CA ALA A 153 -18.32 30.40 0.42
C ALA A 153 -18.61 31.51 -0.62
N GLY A 154 -18.96 31.13 -1.87
CA GLY A 154 -19.41 32.07 -2.90
C GLY A 154 -20.69 32.82 -2.52
N SER A 155 -21.54 32.23 -1.69
CA SER A 155 -22.75 32.85 -1.12
C SER A 155 -22.49 33.60 0.19
N LYS A 156 -21.22 33.81 0.59
CA LYS A 156 -20.79 34.55 1.79
C LYS A 156 -21.40 34.03 3.11
N ILE A 157 -21.60 32.71 3.19
CA ILE A 157 -22.09 32.09 4.43
C ILE A 157 -20.91 31.94 5.40
N VAL A 158 -21.11 32.39 6.63
CA VAL A 158 -20.08 32.44 7.69
C VAL A 158 -19.43 31.04 7.89
N GLY A 159 -18.09 31.00 8.00
CA GLY A 159 -17.28 29.81 8.24
C GLY A 159 -16.89 29.04 6.98
N TYR A 160 -17.61 29.20 5.84
CA TYR A 160 -17.27 28.47 4.63
C TYR A 160 -16.07 29.07 3.87
N GLU A 161 -15.80 30.37 4.03
CA GLU A 161 -14.62 31.01 3.42
C GLU A 161 -13.33 30.47 4.02
N ASP A 162 -13.27 30.34 5.34
CA ASP A 162 -12.11 29.78 6.05
C ASP A 162 -11.93 28.31 5.70
N LYS A 163 -13.00 27.51 5.76
CA LYS A 163 -12.96 26.10 5.34
C LYS A 163 -12.46 25.93 3.91
N LEU A 164 -12.95 26.77 2.98
CA LEU A 164 -12.50 26.74 1.58
C LEU A 164 -11.02 27.08 1.43
N LYS A 165 -10.53 28.06 2.19
CA LYS A 165 -9.11 28.44 2.18
C LYS A 165 -8.22 27.28 2.65
N GLU A 166 -8.60 26.59 3.72
CA GLU A 166 -7.91 25.43 4.22
C GLU A 166 -7.89 24.27 3.20
N LEU A 167 -9.04 23.98 2.58
CA LEU A 167 -9.13 22.89 1.61
C LEU A 167 -8.40 23.15 0.30
N LYS A 168 -8.36 24.41 -0.16
CA LYS A 168 -7.69 24.81 -1.42
C LYS A 168 -6.20 24.48 -1.44
N GLN A 169 -5.52 24.49 -0.30
CA GLN A 169 -4.08 24.20 -0.24
C GLN A 169 -3.73 22.80 -0.78
N PHE A 170 -4.64 21.82 -0.65
CA PHE A 170 -4.42 20.45 -1.14
C PHE A 170 -4.52 20.35 -2.67
N PHE A 171 -5.07 21.37 -3.34
CA PHE A 171 -5.16 21.45 -4.80
C PHE A 171 -4.12 22.38 -5.42
N ALA A 172 -3.32 23.07 -4.59
CA ALA A 172 -2.23 23.89 -5.07
C ALA A 172 -1.17 22.97 -5.71
N LYS A 173 -0.94 23.13 -7.03
CA LYS A 173 0.17 22.44 -7.71
C LYS A 173 1.46 22.87 -7.04
N ASN A 174 2.23 21.96 -6.49
CA ASN A 174 3.61 22.19 -6.11
C ASN A 174 4.37 22.63 -7.38
N ARG A 175 4.50 23.94 -7.58
CA ARG A 175 5.42 24.48 -8.59
C ARG A 175 6.82 24.07 -8.12
N LYS A 176 7.41 23.06 -8.78
CA LYS A 176 8.85 22.80 -8.64
C LYS A 176 9.55 24.13 -8.88
N SER A 177 10.33 24.57 -7.90
CA SER A 177 11.20 25.73 -8.07
C SER A 177 11.99 25.55 -9.36
N PRO A 178 12.12 26.56 -10.22
CA PRO A 178 12.97 26.47 -11.40
C PRO A 178 14.38 26.12 -10.95
N PRO A 179 15.14 25.30 -11.70
CA PRO A 179 16.51 24.98 -11.36
C PRO A 179 17.33 26.25 -11.24
N PRO A 180 18.33 26.31 -10.33
CA PRO A 180 19.22 27.46 -10.19
C PRO A 180 19.80 27.80 -11.57
N LYS A 181 19.77 29.07 -11.95
CA LYS A 181 20.45 29.54 -13.15
C LYS A 181 21.94 29.32 -12.93
N GLU A 182 22.58 28.52 -13.79
CA GLU A 182 24.02 28.46 -13.88
C GLU A 182 24.53 29.85 -14.30
N ASP A 183 25.25 30.53 -13.41
CA ASP A 183 25.99 31.73 -13.72
C ASP A 183 27.10 31.32 -14.72
N LYS A 184 26.88 31.67 -15.99
CA LYS A 184 27.96 31.63 -16.98
C LYS A 184 28.95 32.73 -16.60
N GLN A 185 30.03 32.33 -15.95
CA GLN A 185 31.22 33.19 -15.83
C GLN A 185 31.83 33.39 -17.22
N ALA A 186 31.99 34.65 -17.56
CA ALA A 186 32.70 35.09 -18.76
C ALA A 186 34.21 34.92 -18.61
#